data_4cbd11f7611577b2eda85708724e7af5
#
_entry.id   4cbd11f7611577b2eda85708724e7af5
#
_cell.length_a   1.000
_cell.length_b   1.000
_cell.length_c   1.000
_cell.angle_alpha   90.00
_cell.angle_beta   90.00
_cell.angle_gamma   90.00
#
_symmetry.space_group_name_H-M   'P 1'
#
loop_
_entity.id
_entity.type
_entity.pdbx_description
1 polymer ?
#
loop_
_entity_poly.entity_id
_entity_poly.type
_entity_poly.pdbx_seq_one_letter_code
_entity_poly.pdbx_strand_id
1 'polypeptide(L)'
;MTDIEIAQRAKLEKINVIAEKAGLSEEDYEQYGNYKAKVSLDVLKKNSDKKDGKLILVTAITPTPPGEGKSTVTVGLTQAFNKFGYKSIAALREPSLGPVFGIKGGATGGGMSQVVPMEEINLHFTGDIHAISAAHNLISACIDNHIHFGNELDIDVNNITFKRVIDMNDRNLRSIVVGLGPKVNGVPRENSFQITVASEIMAIFCLADSITDLKERIGEIVFGYNRKGEMLKVKQLNIQGAVAALLKDAIKPNLVQTLENTPVFIHGGPFANIAHGCNSLLATKMALKLSDYVVTEAGFAADLGAEKFLDIKARLGNLEPNVIVIVATVRALKHHGGDKDLKSENIETLTKGLVNLEKHIESMQKYNLPVVVAINKFITDTNAEIQVIKDFCAKMDVEVANCEIWEKGGEGGKELVEKVLNAIEKNEKSEKKYTPLYDLDLSIQEKIEKIAKEIYGADGVDFAPKALNNIKKYVENGYDKLPVCVSKTQKSLSDNPNLLGRPTGFKITINEVRLSAGAGFLVAMAGTIIDMPGLPRKPAAELIDIDENGTISGL
;
A
#
# COMPACT_ATOMS: atom_id res chain seq x y z
N MET A 1 27.52 -5.14 -7.17
CA MET A 1 26.65 -4.32 -8.02
C MET A 1 25.49 -3.82 -7.16
N THR A 2 25.16 -2.56 -7.29
CA THR A 2 23.97 -1.96 -6.69
C THR A 2 22.70 -2.38 -7.45
N ASP A 3 21.53 -2.17 -6.86
CA ASP A 3 20.26 -2.54 -7.52
C ASP A 3 20.06 -1.78 -8.85
N ILE A 4 20.43 -0.50 -8.92
CA ILE A 4 20.36 0.28 -10.17
C ILE A 4 21.32 -0.25 -11.24
N GLU A 5 22.55 -0.63 -10.87
CA GLU A 5 23.51 -1.21 -11.82
C GLU A 5 23.03 -2.56 -12.39
N ILE A 6 22.36 -3.37 -11.57
CA ILE A 6 21.74 -4.62 -12.02
C ILE A 6 20.60 -4.31 -13.01
N ALA A 7 19.73 -3.36 -12.68
CA ALA A 7 18.62 -2.96 -13.53
C ALA A 7 19.07 -2.38 -14.88
N GLN A 8 20.12 -1.53 -14.88
CA GLN A 8 20.68 -0.93 -16.10
C GLN A 8 21.34 -1.94 -17.03
N ARG A 9 21.87 -3.05 -16.50
CA ARG A 9 22.46 -4.12 -17.30
C ARG A 9 21.45 -5.16 -17.77
N ALA A 10 20.20 -5.06 -17.33
CA ALA A 10 19.16 -6.00 -17.68
C ALA A 10 18.85 -5.99 -19.18
N LYS A 11 18.66 -7.16 -19.76
CA LYS A 11 18.17 -7.29 -21.13
C LYS A 11 16.65 -7.27 -21.13
N LEU A 12 16.08 -6.09 -21.39
CA LEU A 12 14.63 -5.91 -21.44
C LEU A 12 14.04 -6.44 -22.74
N GLU A 13 12.92 -7.13 -22.63
CA GLU A 13 12.05 -7.42 -23.77
C GLU A 13 11.19 -6.19 -24.09
N LYS A 14 10.82 -6.03 -25.36
CA LYS A 14 9.88 -4.99 -25.74
C LYS A 14 8.51 -5.24 -25.12
N ILE A 15 7.80 -4.17 -24.79
CA ILE A 15 6.53 -4.28 -24.05
C ILE A 15 5.46 -5.07 -24.79
N ASN A 16 5.46 -5.10 -26.11
CA ASN A 16 4.55 -5.95 -26.90
C ASN A 16 4.77 -7.44 -26.64
N VAL A 17 6.02 -7.88 -26.45
CA VAL A 17 6.34 -9.27 -26.08
C VAL A 17 5.81 -9.60 -24.68
N ILE A 18 5.95 -8.66 -23.74
CA ILE A 18 5.44 -8.82 -22.37
C ILE A 18 3.90 -8.81 -22.36
N ALA A 19 3.27 -7.98 -23.18
CA ALA A 19 1.82 -7.94 -23.33
C ALA A 19 1.28 -9.28 -23.88
N GLU A 20 1.93 -9.85 -24.87
CA GLU A 20 1.59 -11.19 -25.40
C GLU A 20 1.73 -12.27 -24.32
N LYS A 21 2.82 -12.27 -23.55
CA LYS A 21 2.99 -13.18 -22.38
C LYS A 21 1.87 -13.01 -21.35
N ALA A 22 1.39 -11.79 -21.13
CA ALA A 22 0.25 -11.54 -20.25
C ALA A 22 -1.09 -11.99 -20.87
N GLY A 23 -1.13 -12.28 -22.17
CA GLY A 23 -2.36 -12.68 -22.89
C GLY A 23 -3.16 -11.49 -23.41
N LEU A 24 -2.50 -10.37 -23.68
CA LEU A 24 -3.08 -9.15 -24.25
C LEU A 24 -2.82 -9.10 -25.77
N SER A 25 -3.80 -8.61 -26.52
CA SER A 25 -3.67 -8.27 -27.94
C SER A 25 -3.24 -6.83 -28.13
N GLU A 26 -2.80 -6.45 -29.33
CA GLU A 26 -2.33 -5.09 -29.63
C GLU A 26 -3.38 -4.00 -29.36
N GLU A 27 -4.67 -4.31 -29.45
CA GLU A 27 -5.78 -3.38 -29.18
C GLU A 27 -6.05 -3.18 -27.68
N ASP A 28 -5.47 -4.01 -26.81
CA ASP A 28 -5.73 -4.01 -25.37
C ASP A 28 -4.86 -3.01 -24.61
N TYR A 29 -3.86 -2.41 -25.26
CA TYR A 29 -2.93 -1.50 -24.59
C TYR A 29 -2.38 -0.41 -25.51
N GLU A 30 -1.90 0.66 -24.89
CA GLU A 30 -1.14 1.76 -25.51
C GLU A 30 0.31 1.69 -25.05
N GLN A 31 1.27 1.70 -25.97
CA GLN A 31 2.69 1.72 -25.62
C GLN A 31 3.12 3.11 -25.13
N TYR A 32 3.80 3.14 -23.99
CA TYR A 32 4.46 4.31 -23.42
C TYR A 32 5.97 4.14 -23.55
N GLY A 33 6.49 4.23 -24.77
CA GLY A 33 7.86 3.86 -25.13
C GLY A 33 8.02 2.36 -25.34
N ASN A 34 9.27 1.88 -25.26
CA ASN A 34 9.59 0.48 -25.61
C ASN A 34 9.26 -0.54 -24.52
N TYR A 35 9.18 -0.11 -23.25
CA TYR A 35 9.22 -1.02 -22.09
C TYR A 35 8.06 -0.83 -21.11
N LYS A 36 7.12 0.05 -21.42
CA LYS A 36 5.92 0.34 -20.63
C LYS A 36 4.68 0.39 -21.49
N ALA A 37 3.53 0.06 -20.92
CA ALA A 37 2.25 0.24 -21.58
C ALA A 37 1.15 0.57 -20.58
N LYS A 38 0.13 1.28 -21.04
CA LYS A 38 -1.15 1.47 -20.37
C LYS A 38 -2.16 0.45 -20.90
N VAL A 39 -2.78 -0.35 -20.02
CA VAL A 39 -3.73 -1.40 -20.42
C VAL A 39 -5.15 -0.90 -20.32
N SER A 40 -5.92 -1.11 -21.40
CA SER A 40 -7.32 -0.68 -21.49
C SER A 40 -8.20 -1.36 -20.43
N LEU A 41 -9.14 -0.62 -19.84
CA LEU A 41 -10.13 -1.18 -18.92
C LEU A 41 -11.09 -2.15 -19.60
N ASP A 42 -11.20 -2.12 -20.93
CA ASP A 42 -12.02 -3.07 -21.71
C ASP A 42 -11.52 -4.51 -21.59
N VAL A 43 -10.25 -4.71 -21.23
CA VAL A 43 -9.70 -6.05 -20.92
C VAL A 43 -10.49 -6.74 -19.82
N LEU A 44 -10.94 -6.00 -18.79
CA LEU A 44 -11.79 -6.56 -17.73
C LEU A 44 -13.15 -7.01 -18.26
N LYS A 45 -13.76 -6.23 -19.15
CA LYS A 45 -15.06 -6.58 -19.78
C LYS A 45 -14.91 -7.79 -20.69
N LYS A 46 -13.89 -7.79 -21.56
CA LYS A 46 -13.59 -8.91 -22.49
C LYS A 46 -13.36 -10.24 -21.78
N ASN A 47 -12.82 -10.19 -20.54
CA ASN A 47 -12.48 -11.38 -19.76
C ASN A 47 -13.43 -11.60 -18.56
N SER A 48 -14.59 -10.95 -18.53
CA SER A 48 -15.55 -11.05 -17.42
C SER A 48 -15.92 -12.49 -17.06
N ASP A 49 -16.11 -13.34 -18.07
CA ASP A 49 -16.54 -14.73 -17.91
C ASP A 49 -15.40 -15.69 -17.52
N LYS A 50 -14.14 -15.23 -17.58
CA LYS A 50 -13.02 -16.06 -17.14
C LYS A 50 -13.02 -16.18 -15.61
N LYS A 51 -12.70 -17.39 -15.15
CA LYS A 51 -12.45 -17.64 -13.72
C LYS A 51 -11.22 -16.83 -13.28
N ASP A 52 -11.28 -16.26 -12.07
CA ASP A 52 -10.14 -15.59 -11.46
C ASP A 52 -9.02 -16.58 -11.11
N GLY A 53 -7.79 -16.14 -11.31
CA GLY A 53 -6.61 -16.83 -10.81
C GLY A 53 -6.53 -16.80 -9.27
N LYS A 54 -5.52 -17.43 -8.72
CA LYS A 54 -5.27 -17.50 -7.27
C LYS A 54 -4.55 -16.24 -6.78
N LEU A 55 -5.11 -15.61 -5.77
CA LEU A 55 -4.58 -14.37 -5.18
C LEU A 55 -3.69 -14.68 -3.98
N ILE A 56 -2.42 -14.32 -4.08
CA ILE A 56 -1.38 -14.51 -3.07
C ILE A 56 -1.04 -13.14 -2.50
N LEU A 57 -1.28 -12.96 -1.19
CA LEU A 57 -0.94 -11.72 -0.48
C LEU A 57 0.41 -11.89 0.22
N VAL A 58 1.39 -11.07 -0.15
CA VAL A 58 2.69 -11.00 0.52
C VAL A 58 2.67 -9.85 1.52
N THR A 59 3.01 -10.16 2.76
CA THR A 59 3.18 -9.21 3.86
C THR A 59 4.46 -9.52 4.63
N ALA A 60 4.69 -8.90 5.78
CA ALA A 60 5.89 -9.12 6.59
C ALA A 60 5.59 -9.02 8.08
N ILE A 61 6.56 -9.45 8.89
CA ILE A 61 6.61 -9.13 10.32
C ILE A 61 6.90 -7.64 10.52
N THR A 62 6.82 -7.14 11.77
CA THR A 62 7.12 -5.74 12.10
C THR A 62 8.53 -5.35 11.58
N PRO A 63 8.67 -4.30 10.75
CA PRO A 63 9.90 -4.04 10.03
C PRO A 63 10.98 -3.39 10.89
N THR A 64 12.24 -3.66 10.53
CA THR A 64 13.40 -2.88 10.91
C THR A 64 13.59 -1.66 9.99
N PRO A 65 14.43 -0.67 10.33
CA PRO A 65 14.68 0.49 9.47
C PRO A 65 15.08 0.16 8.01
N PRO A 66 15.90 -0.86 7.72
CA PRO A 66 16.21 -1.23 6.34
C PRO A 66 15.06 -1.92 5.58
N GLY A 67 13.99 -2.33 6.28
CA GLY A 67 12.90 -3.13 5.71
C GLY A 67 13.23 -4.62 5.62
N GLU A 68 12.22 -5.46 5.32
CA GLU A 68 12.35 -6.94 5.36
C GLU A 68 12.39 -7.58 3.95
N GLY A 69 12.48 -6.76 2.90
CA GLY A 69 12.54 -7.26 1.53
C GLY A 69 11.22 -7.81 1.00
N LYS A 70 10.10 -7.35 1.52
CA LYS A 70 8.77 -7.80 1.10
C LYS A 70 8.55 -7.65 -0.42
N SER A 71 8.85 -6.47 -1.00
CA SER A 71 8.72 -6.24 -2.45
C SER A 71 9.63 -7.15 -3.26
N THR A 72 10.87 -7.39 -2.79
CA THR A 72 11.80 -8.35 -3.40
C THR A 72 11.22 -9.76 -3.41
N VAL A 73 10.62 -10.21 -2.28
CA VAL A 73 9.97 -11.52 -2.20
C VAL A 73 8.75 -11.59 -3.10
N THR A 74 7.95 -10.51 -3.19
CA THR A 74 6.78 -10.46 -4.08
C THR A 74 7.18 -10.61 -5.54
N VAL A 75 8.17 -9.86 -5.99
CA VAL A 75 8.69 -9.91 -7.36
C VAL A 75 9.32 -11.27 -7.65
N GLY A 76 10.21 -11.74 -6.78
CA GLY A 76 10.91 -12.99 -6.97
C GLY A 76 10.02 -14.22 -6.88
N LEU A 77 8.96 -14.20 -6.06
CA LEU A 77 7.95 -15.26 -6.04
C LEU A 77 7.19 -15.30 -7.37
N THR A 78 6.86 -14.14 -7.94
CA THR A 78 6.22 -14.08 -9.26
C THR A 78 7.15 -14.62 -10.35
N GLN A 79 8.45 -14.24 -10.34
CA GLN A 79 9.46 -14.81 -11.24
C GLN A 79 9.55 -16.33 -11.07
N ALA A 80 9.57 -16.83 -9.83
CA ALA A 80 9.66 -18.24 -9.51
C ALA A 80 8.46 -19.03 -10.06
N PHE A 81 7.24 -18.56 -9.88
CA PHE A 81 6.06 -19.18 -10.48
C PHE A 81 6.23 -19.37 -11.99
N ASN A 82 6.59 -18.32 -12.73
CA ASN A 82 6.78 -18.40 -14.18
C ASN A 82 7.95 -19.33 -14.55
N LYS A 83 9.05 -19.28 -13.81
CA LYS A 83 10.22 -20.14 -14.05
C LYS A 83 9.91 -21.63 -13.91
N PHE A 84 9.02 -21.97 -12.98
CA PHE A 84 8.59 -23.36 -12.75
C PHE A 84 7.31 -23.75 -13.51
N GLY A 85 6.93 -22.96 -14.54
CA GLY A 85 5.88 -23.30 -15.50
C GLY A 85 4.47 -22.89 -15.12
N TYR A 86 4.30 -22.02 -14.10
CA TYR A 86 3.01 -21.50 -13.70
C TYR A 86 2.82 -20.07 -14.22
N LYS A 87 1.73 -19.78 -14.88
CA LYS A 87 1.43 -18.43 -15.39
C LYS A 87 1.08 -17.49 -14.23
N SER A 88 1.95 -16.53 -13.95
CA SER A 88 1.73 -15.55 -12.88
C SER A 88 2.01 -14.13 -13.30
N ILE A 89 1.34 -13.18 -12.64
CA ILE A 89 1.50 -11.73 -12.79
C ILE A 89 1.60 -11.12 -11.40
N ALA A 90 2.53 -10.18 -11.21
CA ALA A 90 2.55 -9.36 -10.00
C ALA A 90 1.66 -8.13 -10.16
N ALA A 91 1.00 -7.70 -9.07
CA ALA A 91 0.28 -6.44 -8.98
C ALA A 91 0.87 -5.61 -7.83
N LEU A 92 1.52 -4.49 -8.15
CA LEU A 92 2.34 -3.70 -7.23
C LEU A 92 1.91 -2.24 -7.17
N ARG A 93 2.38 -1.54 -6.13
CA ARG A 93 2.19 -0.09 -6.00
C ARG A 93 3.23 0.67 -6.80
N GLU A 94 2.81 1.84 -7.29
CA GLU A 94 3.70 2.85 -7.86
C GLU A 94 4.44 3.59 -6.74
N PRO A 95 5.78 3.78 -6.84
CA PRO A 95 6.54 4.53 -5.85
C PRO A 95 6.29 6.04 -5.96
N SER A 96 6.28 6.73 -4.82
CA SER A 96 6.18 8.19 -4.69
C SER A 96 7.58 8.82 -4.64
N LEU A 97 7.74 9.99 -5.25
CA LEU A 97 9.01 10.72 -5.31
C LEU A 97 9.54 11.10 -3.91
N GLY A 98 8.67 11.46 -3.00
CA GLY A 98 9.07 11.83 -1.64
C GLY A 98 9.90 10.75 -0.93
N PRO A 99 9.42 9.50 -0.83
CA PRO A 99 10.21 8.37 -0.32
C PRO A 99 11.47 8.06 -1.14
N VAL A 100 11.42 8.14 -2.47
CA VAL A 100 12.57 7.87 -3.36
C VAL A 100 13.72 8.83 -3.07
N PHE A 101 13.44 10.13 -2.99
CA PHE A 101 14.44 11.16 -2.67
C PHE A 101 14.69 11.33 -1.16
N GLY A 102 13.92 10.64 -0.30
CA GLY A 102 14.01 10.69 1.16
C GLY A 102 14.94 9.64 1.76
N ILE A 103 14.37 8.58 2.30
CA ILE A 103 15.12 7.53 3.05
C ILE A 103 15.18 6.21 2.29
N LYS A 104 14.14 5.89 1.49
CA LYS A 104 14.00 4.61 0.82
C LYS A 104 14.27 4.77 -0.66
N GLY A 105 15.04 3.86 -1.22
CA GLY A 105 14.98 3.58 -2.65
C GLY A 105 13.57 3.19 -3.08
N GLY A 106 13.33 3.10 -4.38
CA GLY A 106 12.01 2.81 -4.93
C GLY A 106 11.44 1.45 -4.54
N ALA A 107 10.16 1.22 -4.85
CA ALA A 107 9.41 0.02 -4.53
C ALA A 107 9.53 -1.06 -5.64
N THR A 108 10.67 -1.18 -6.32
CA THR A 108 10.87 -2.06 -7.48
C THR A 108 11.44 -3.44 -7.15
N GLY A 109 11.62 -3.75 -5.87
CA GLY A 109 12.34 -4.95 -5.43
C GLY A 109 13.84 -4.70 -5.27
N GLY A 110 14.67 -5.75 -5.31
CA GLY A 110 16.12 -5.64 -5.17
C GLY A 110 16.87 -6.89 -5.61
N GLY A 111 18.19 -6.77 -5.82
CA GLY A 111 19.04 -7.86 -6.34
C GLY A 111 18.54 -8.38 -7.68
N MET A 112 18.45 -9.70 -7.80
CA MET A 112 17.97 -10.38 -9.00
C MET A 112 16.42 -10.43 -9.12
N SER A 113 15.72 -9.82 -8.16
CA SER A 113 14.25 -9.77 -8.14
C SER A 113 13.77 -8.33 -8.16
N GLN A 114 13.85 -7.71 -9.34
CA GLN A 114 13.46 -6.33 -9.58
C GLN A 114 12.46 -6.20 -10.72
N VAL A 115 11.65 -5.14 -10.65
CA VAL A 115 10.80 -4.68 -11.76
C VAL A 115 11.56 -3.59 -12.54
N VAL A 116 11.51 -3.70 -13.84
CA VAL A 116 12.22 -2.81 -14.77
C VAL A 116 11.30 -2.26 -15.85
N PRO A 117 11.55 -1.05 -16.36
CA PRO A 117 12.71 -0.15 -16.16
C PRO A 117 12.66 0.58 -14.81
N MET A 118 13.64 0.32 -13.94
CA MET A 118 13.66 0.79 -12.56
C MET A 118 13.66 2.32 -12.44
N GLU A 119 14.50 3.00 -13.22
CA GLU A 119 14.65 4.46 -13.18
C GLU A 119 13.33 5.16 -13.52
N GLU A 120 12.68 4.74 -14.61
CA GLU A 120 11.42 5.34 -15.05
C GLU A 120 10.31 5.10 -14.03
N ILE A 121 10.24 3.89 -13.43
CA ILE A 121 9.24 3.56 -12.40
C ILE A 121 9.42 4.43 -11.16
N ASN A 122 10.65 4.68 -10.73
CA ASN A 122 10.95 5.44 -9.52
C ASN A 122 10.88 6.96 -9.69
N LEU A 123 10.92 7.46 -10.91
CA LEU A 123 10.91 8.90 -11.20
C LEU A 123 9.55 9.32 -11.81
N HIS A 124 9.51 9.51 -13.12
CA HIS A 124 8.29 9.89 -13.84
C HIS A 124 7.81 8.73 -14.69
N PHE A 125 7.09 7.80 -14.06
CA PHE A 125 6.71 6.54 -14.68
C PHE A 125 5.84 6.73 -15.95
N THR A 126 4.55 6.96 -15.78
CA THR A 126 3.59 7.25 -16.85
C THR A 126 2.75 8.49 -16.57
N GLY A 127 3.06 9.17 -15.46
CA GLY A 127 2.42 10.41 -15.08
C GLY A 127 1.20 10.25 -14.16
N ASP A 128 0.92 9.07 -13.62
CA ASP A 128 -0.26 8.82 -12.79
C ASP A 128 -0.27 9.67 -11.51
N ILE A 129 0.84 9.73 -10.79
CA ILE A 129 0.94 10.52 -9.55
C ILE A 129 0.84 12.01 -9.84
N HIS A 130 1.39 12.49 -10.96
CA HIS A 130 1.21 13.88 -11.41
C HIS A 130 -0.26 14.17 -11.73
N ALA A 131 -0.96 13.28 -12.45
CA ALA A 131 -2.37 13.42 -12.76
C ALA A 131 -3.23 13.47 -11.48
N ILE A 132 -2.92 12.61 -10.49
CA ILE A 132 -3.59 12.61 -9.19
C ILE A 132 -3.33 13.93 -8.44
N SER A 133 -2.09 14.45 -8.47
CA SER A 133 -1.75 15.74 -7.87
C SER A 133 -2.53 16.88 -8.52
N ALA A 134 -2.60 16.92 -9.85
CA ALA A 134 -3.33 17.94 -10.60
C ALA A 134 -4.83 17.85 -10.31
N ALA A 135 -5.42 16.65 -10.34
CA ALA A 135 -6.82 16.40 -10.04
C ALA A 135 -7.20 16.85 -8.62
N HIS A 136 -6.37 16.52 -7.64
CA HIS A 136 -6.56 16.93 -6.25
C HIS A 136 -6.49 18.45 -6.09
N ASN A 137 -5.47 19.09 -6.65
CA ASN A 137 -5.27 20.53 -6.51
C ASN A 137 -6.33 21.34 -7.30
N LEU A 138 -6.92 20.77 -8.35
CA LEU A 138 -8.09 21.38 -9.02
C LEU A 138 -9.26 21.54 -8.05
N ILE A 139 -9.54 20.55 -7.21
CA ILE A 139 -10.59 20.65 -6.17
C ILE A 139 -10.27 21.80 -5.21
N SER A 140 -9.03 21.89 -4.71
CA SER A 140 -8.61 22.99 -3.82
C SER A 140 -8.77 24.36 -4.47
N ALA A 141 -8.40 24.50 -5.74
CA ALA A 141 -8.56 25.74 -6.49
C ALA A 141 -10.05 26.12 -6.69
N CYS A 142 -10.90 25.13 -6.96
CA CYS A 142 -12.34 25.37 -7.13
C CYS A 142 -13.02 25.75 -5.79
N ILE A 143 -12.60 25.21 -4.67
CA ILE A 143 -13.08 25.61 -3.34
C ILE A 143 -12.77 27.10 -3.11
N ASP A 144 -11.52 27.52 -3.31
CA ASP A 144 -11.10 28.90 -3.12
C ASP A 144 -11.79 29.85 -4.12
N ASN A 145 -11.97 29.41 -5.37
CA ASN A 145 -12.69 30.16 -6.40
C ASN A 145 -14.17 30.36 -6.01
N HIS A 146 -14.83 29.32 -5.49
CA HIS A 146 -16.23 29.41 -5.02
C HIS A 146 -16.38 30.43 -3.88
N ILE A 147 -15.44 30.42 -2.93
CA ILE A 147 -15.40 31.41 -1.83
C ILE A 147 -15.21 32.82 -2.36
N HIS A 148 -14.31 33.00 -3.34
CA HIS A 148 -13.98 34.30 -3.92
C HIS A 148 -15.15 34.95 -4.65
N PHE A 149 -15.94 34.16 -5.40
CA PHE A 149 -17.02 34.66 -6.25
C PHE A 149 -18.42 34.53 -5.62
N GLY A 150 -18.53 34.65 -4.31
CA GLY A 150 -19.83 34.82 -3.64
C GLY A 150 -20.16 33.79 -2.58
N ASN A 151 -19.47 32.65 -2.54
CA ASN A 151 -19.62 31.62 -1.50
C ASN A 151 -21.10 31.16 -1.29
N GLU A 152 -21.78 30.83 -2.37
CA GLU A 152 -23.19 30.43 -2.35
C GLU A 152 -23.48 29.21 -1.47
N LEU A 153 -22.50 28.31 -1.31
CA LEU A 153 -22.56 27.16 -0.41
C LEU A 153 -22.36 27.54 1.06
N ASP A 154 -22.15 28.82 1.36
CA ASP A 154 -21.87 29.33 2.71
C ASP A 154 -20.72 28.60 3.42
N ILE A 155 -19.65 28.30 2.65
CA ILE A 155 -18.45 27.59 3.16
C ILE A 155 -17.89 28.35 4.35
N ASP A 156 -17.69 27.67 5.47
CA ASP A 156 -16.91 28.20 6.59
C ASP A 156 -15.42 28.06 6.29
N VAL A 157 -14.77 29.19 6.01
CA VAL A 157 -13.35 29.23 5.62
C VAL A 157 -12.40 28.67 6.69
N ASN A 158 -12.85 28.60 7.94
CA ASN A 158 -12.09 28.02 9.07
C ASN A 158 -12.34 26.52 9.24
N ASN A 159 -13.28 25.95 8.51
CA ASN A 159 -13.67 24.53 8.58
C ASN A 159 -13.52 23.79 7.23
N ILE A 160 -12.56 24.20 6.40
CA ILE A 160 -12.14 23.49 5.21
C ILE A 160 -11.15 22.41 5.62
N THR A 161 -11.52 21.14 5.42
CA THR A 161 -10.69 19.99 5.81
C THR A 161 -9.80 19.49 4.65
N PHE A 162 -10.06 19.97 3.43
CA PHE A 162 -9.36 19.55 2.23
C PHE A 162 -8.02 20.29 2.09
N LYS A 163 -6.93 19.52 2.14
CA LYS A 163 -5.55 20.02 2.02
C LYS A 163 -5.18 20.12 0.54
N ARG A 164 -4.04 20.75 0.24
CA ARG A 164 -3.35 20.65 -1.05
C ARG A 164 -2.43 19.45 -1.09
N VAL A 165 -1.91 19.09 -2.25
CA VAL A 165 -0.94 18.00 -2.38
C VAL A 165 0.28 18.39 -3.21
N ILE A 166 1.40 17.75 -2.88
CA ILE A 166 2.62 17.70 -3.67
C ILE A 166 3.28 16.34 -3.45
N ASP A 167 3.85 15.74 -4.50
CA ASP A 167 4.53 14.45 -4.37
C ASP A 167 6.00 14.61 -3.99
N MET A 168 6.25 15.27 -2.87
CA MET A 168 7.58 15.51 -2.31
C MET A 168 7.51 15.61 -0.80
N ASN A 169 8.59 15.23 -0.11
CA ASN A 169 8.73 15.40 1.34
C ASN A 169 9.14 16.84 1.66
N ASP A 170 8.19 17.65 2.11
CA ASP A 170 8.46 19.06 2.49
C ASP A 170 7.76 19.43 3.81
N ARG A 171 8.51 19.41 4.92
CA ARG A 171 7.95 19.72 6.25
C ARG A 171 7.46 21.15 6.41
N ASN A 172 7.96 22.09 5.60
CA ASN A 172 7.55 23.50 5.70
C ASN A 172 6.12 23.73 5.18
N LEU A 173 5.59 22.78 4.42
CA LEU A 173 4.24 22.83 3.87
C LEU A 173 3.16 22.27 4.81
N ARG A 174 3.53 21.81 6.01
CA ARG A 174 2.57 21.26 7.00
C ARG A 174 1.56 22.28 7.52
N SER A 175 1.94 23.55 7.55
CA SER A 175 1.05 24.66 7.89
C SER A 175 1.50 25.88 7.12
N ILE A 176 0.60 26.47 6.34
CA ILE A 176 0.83 27.61 5.47
C ILE A 176 -0.34 28.57 5.54
N VAL A 177 -0.14 29.79 5.06
CA VAL A 177 -1.23 30.75 4.83
C VAL A 177 -1.41 30.92 3.32
N VAL A 178 -2.63 30.74 2.84
CA VAL A 178 -3.02 31.00 1.44
C VAL A 178 -3.81 32.30 1.34
N GLY A 179 -3.90 32.87 0.13
CA GLY A 179 -4.71 34.06 -0.16
C GLY A 179 -4.12 35.37 0.39
N LEU A 180 -2.83 35.41 0.73
CA LEU A 180 -2.15 36.63 1.17
C LEU A 180 -2.05 37.67 0.05
N GLY A 181 -2.10 38.95 0.44
CA GLY A 181 -1.96 40.09 -0.45
C GLY A 181 -3.30 40.79 -0.75
N PRO A 182 -3.47 41.43 -1.91
CA PRO A 182 -4.70 42.17 -2.22
C PRO A 182 -5.90 41.25 -2.33
N LYS A 183 -7.10 41.79 -2.13
CA LYS A 183 -8.39 41.04 -2.15
C LYS A 183 -8.57 40.15 -3.38
N VAL A 184 -7.97 40.50 -4.51
CA VAL A 184 -7.99 39.70 -5.74
C VAL A 184 -7.32 38.33 -5.58
N ASN A 185 -6.43 38.15 -4.60
CA ASN A 185 -5.74 36.89 -4.33
C ASN A 185 -6.61 35.89 -3.55
N GLY A 186 -7.76 36.27 -3.06
CA GLY A 186 -8.67 35.42 -2.30
C GLY A 186 -8.82 35.84 -0.83
N VAL A 187 -9.22 34.89 0.02
CA VAL A 187 -9.42 35.10 1.45
C VAL A 187 -8.25 34.49 2.22
N PRO A 188 -7.49 35.30 3.00
CA PRO A 188 -6.40 34.78 3.81
C PRO A 188 -6.90 33.74 4.82
N ARG A 189 -6.33 32.54 4.80
CA ARG A 189 -6.67 31.44 5.71
C ARG A 189 -5.51 30.47 5.89
N GLU A 190 -5.51 29.74 6.99
CA GLU A 190 -4.60 28.61 7.17
C GLU A 190 -4.96 27.48 6.19
N ASN A 191 -3.95 26.83 5.67
CA ASN A 191 -4.04 25.63 4.87
C ASN A 191 -2.79 24.76 5.11
N SER A 192 -2.74 23.61 4.46
CA SER A 192 -1.60 22.70 4.54
C SER A 192 -1.48 21.86 3.27
N PHE A 193 -0.32 21.24 3.10
CA PHE A 193 -0.11 20.19 2.12
C PHE A 193 -0.03 18.83 2.79
N GLN A 194 -0.44 17.82 2.08
CA GLN A 194 -0.09 16.41 2.32
C GLN A 194 0.64 15.86 1.09
N ILE A 195 1.40 14.78 1.27
CA ILE A 195 2.00 14.13 0.10
C ILE A 195 0.91 13.49 -0.75
N THR A 196 1.05 13.52 -2.08
CA THR A 196 0.01 13.06 -3.02
C THR A 196 -0.50 11.66 -2.70
N VAL A 197 0.38 10.75 -2.33
CA VAL A 197 0.04 9.35 -2.00
C VAL A 197 -0.68 9.16 -0.65
N ALA A 198 -0.80 10.22 0.16
CA ALA A 198 -1.64 10.24 1.37
C ALA A 198 -3.06 10.79 1.11
N SER A 199 -3.33 11.29 -0.10
CA SER A 199 -4.59 11.95 -0.44
C SER A 199 -5.77 10.98 -0.58
N GLU A 200 -6.97 11.50 -0.35
CA GLU A 200 -8.20 10.74 -0.60
C GLU A 200 -8.37 10.41 -2.09
N ILE A 201 -7.93 11.29 -3.02
CA ILE A 201 -7.94 11.01 -4.47
C ILE A 201 -7.10 9.77 -4.79
N MET A 202 -5.93 9.61 -4.19
CA MET A 202 -5.11 8.39 -4.37
C MET A 202 -5.86 7.15 -3.85
N ALA A 203 -6.52 7.24 -2.71
CA ALA A 203 -7.29 6.12 -2.16
C ALA A 203 -8.50 5.77 -3.05
N ILE A 204 -9.24 6.78 -3.51
CA ILE A 204 -10.35 6.62 -4.48
C ILE A 204 -9.85 5.96 -5.76
N PHE A 205 -8.76 6.46 -6.33
CA PHE A 205 -8.13 5.92 -7.53
C PHE A 205 -7.81 4.43 -7.42
N CYS A 206 -7.34 3.99 -6.25
CA CYS A 206 -7.01 2.59 -5.99
C CYS A 206 -8.22 1.70 -5.69
N LEU A 207 -9.35 2.27 -5.26
CA LEU A 207 -10.56 1.51 -4.89
C LEU A 207 -11.67 1.60 -5.94
N ALA A 208 -11.56 2.51 -6.91
CA ALA A 208 -12.50 2.59 -8.02
C ALA A 208 -12.42 1.35 -8.93
N ASP A 209 -13.56 0.89 -9.41
CA ASP A 209 -13.67 -0.26 -10.34
C ASP A 209 -13.94 0.16 -11.79
N SER A 210 -14.25 1.43 -12.02
CA SER A 210 -14.53 2.01 -13.33
C SER A 210 -14.35 3.52 -13.33
N ILE A 211 -14.35 4.15 -14.50
CA ILE A 211 -14.34 5.62 -14.62
C ILE A 211 -15.62 6.24 -14.03
N THR A 212 -16.74 5.56 -14.15
CA THR A 212 -18.03 6.03 -13.59
C THR A 212 -17.96 6.00 -12.06
N ASP A 213 -17.53 4.89 -11.46
CA ASP A 213 -17.34 4.77 -10.01
C ASP A 213 -16.31 5.79 -9.49
N LEU A 214 -15.18 5.98 -10.23
CA LEU A 214 -14.19 7.01 -9.92
C LEU A 214 -14.83 8.40 -9.81
N LYS A 215 -15.64 8.79 -10.80
CA LYS A 215 -16.34 10.09 -10.84
C LYS A 215 -17.35 10.24 -9.70
N GLU A 216 -18.12 9.20 -9.41
CA GLU A 216 -19.10 9.20 -8.31
C GLU A 216 -18.40 9.34 -6.96
N ARG A 217 -17.34 8.57 -6.70
CA ARG A 217 -16.52 8.66 -5.48
C ARG A 217 -15.89 10.03 -5.29
N ILE A 218 -15.37 10.64 -6.35
CA ILE A 218 -14.84 12.02 -6.31
C ILE A 218 -15.92 12.99 -5.87
N GLY A 219 -17.14 12.84 -6.39
CA GLY A 219 -18.29 13.66 -5.98
C GLY A 219 -18.65 13.57 -4.50
N GLU A 220 -18.41 12.42 -3.87
CA GLU A 220 -18.71 12.16 -2.45
C GLU A 220 -17.64 12.67 -1.47
N ILE A 221 -16.47 13.12 -1.93
CA ILE A 221 -15.45 13.72 -1.07
C ILE A 221 -16.03 14.86 -0.25
N VAL A 222 -15.89 14.80 1.08
CA VAL A 222 -16.25 15.89 1.99
C VAL A 222 -15.05 16.84 2.12
N PHE A 223 -15.18 18.06 1.61
CA PHE A 223 -14.07 19.03 1.60
C PHE A 223 -14.10 20.03 2.75
N GLY A 224 -15.18 20.12 3.48
CA GLY A 224 -15.36 21.04 4.59
C GLY A 224 -16.80 21.12 5.06
N TYR A 225 -17.11 22.21 5.75
CA TYR A 225 -18.42 22.45 6.35
C TYR A 225 -18.92 23.87 6.01
N ASN A 226 -20.23 24.05 5.96
CA ASN A 226 -20.82 25.38 5.92
C ASN A 226 -20.91 25.99 7.34
N ARG A 227 -21.29 27.26 7.43
CA ARG A 227 -21.44 27.97 8.73
C ARG A 227 -22.51 27.39 9.65
N LYS A 228 -23.41 26.53 9.12
CA LYS A 228 -24.40 25.77 9.92
C LYS A 228 -23.82 24.44 10.43
N GLY A 229 -22.58 24.06 10.05
CA GLY A 229 -21.92 22.82 10.42
C GLY A 229 -22.32 21.62 9.55
N GLU A 230 -23.00 21.82 8.42
CA GLU A 230 -23.35 20.77 7.48
C GLU A 230 -22.17 20.42 6.59
N MET A 231 -21.99 19.13 6.26
CA MET A 231 -20.91 18.64 5.40
C MET A 231 -21.10 19.10 3.95
N LEU A 232 -20.03 19.61 3.35
CA LEU A 232 -19.99 20.00 1.96
C LEU A 232 -19.21 19.00 1.12
N LYS A 233 -19.82 18.55 0.01
CA LYS A 233 -19.27 17.55 -0.89
C LYS A 233 -18.84 18.15 -2.22
N VAL A 234 -17.83 17.56 -2.85
CA VAL A 234 -17.27 18.00 -4.16
C VAL A 234 -18.35 18.08 -5.24
N LYS A 235 -19.35 17.18 -5.23
CA LYS A 235 -20.48 17.23 -6.18
C LYS A 235 -21.28 18.54 -6.13
N GLN A 236 -21.29 19.25 -5.00
CA GLN A 236 -21.96 20.55 -4.87
C GLN A 236 -21.20 21.67 -5.61
N LEU A 237 -19.91 21.47 -5.88
CA LEU A 237 -19.12 22.35 -6.75
C LEU A 237 -19.26 22.00 -8.24
N ASN A 238 -19.91 20.89 -8.57
CA ASN A 238 -20.15 20.39 -9.93
C ASN A 238 -18.87 20.20 -10.77
N ILE A 239 -17.76 19.78 -10.15
CA ILE A 239 -16.43 19.65 -10.78
C ILE A 239 -15.93 18.20 -10.91
N GLN A 240 -16.65 17.21 -10.36
CA GLN A 240 -16.23 15.80 -10.34
C GLN A 240 -15.95 15.24 -11.74
N GLY A 241 -16.62 15.76 -12.76
CA GLY A 241 -16.36 15.39 -14.15
C GLY A 241 -15.01 15.89 -14.66
N ALA A 242 -14.65 17.15 -14.37
CA ALA A 242 -13.36 17.72 -14.73
C ALA A 242 -12.20 17.02 -13.99
N VAL A 243 -12.40 16.71 -12.71
CA VAL A 243 -11.42 15.96 -11.90
C VAL A 243 -11.21 14.54 -12.46
N ALA A 244 -12.29 13.83 -12.81
CA ALA A 244 -12.21 12.51 -13.44
C ALA A 244 -11.56 12.56 -14.83
N ALA A 245 -11.77 13.64 -15.60
CA ALA A 245 -11.15 13.82 -16.91
C ALA A 245 -9.61 13.90 -16.83
N LEU A 246 -9.06 14.55 -15.79
CA LEU A 246 -7.61 14.57 -15.53
C LEU A 246 -7.04 13.18 -15.26
N LEU A 247 -7.85 12.26 -14.75
CA LEU A 247 -7.45 10.90 -14.40
C LEU A 247 -7.75 9.86 -15.50
N LYS A 248 -8.27 10.27 -16.66
CA LYS A 248 -8.73 9.40 -17.74
C LYS A 248 -7.69 8.36 -18.18
N ASP A 249 -6.43 8.78 -18.36
CA ASP A 249 -5.36 7.89 -18.78
C ASP A 249 -4.64 7.25 -17.59
N ALA A 250 -4.53 7.97 -16.49
CA ALA A 250 -3.95 7.46 -15.25
C ALA A 250 -4.67 6.21 -14.74
N ILE A 251 -6.03 6.15 -14.84
CA ILE A 251 -6.83 5.04 -14.30
C ILE A 251 -6.58 3.69 -14.98
N LYS A 252 -5.92 3.67 -16.14
CA LYS A 252 -5.49 2.46 -16.84
C LYS A 252 -4.24 1.88 -16.15
N PRO A 253 -4.20 0.59 -15.76
CA PRO A 253 -3.03 -0.01 -15.14
C PRO A 253 -1.79 0.01 -16.05
N ASN A 254 -0.62 0.18 -15.44
CA ASN A 254 0.66 0.15 -16.13
C ASN A 254 1.21 -1.26 -16.20
N LEU A 255 1.57 -1.72 -17.40
CA LEU A 255 2.25 -2.99 -17.65
C LEU A 255 3.75 -2.74 -17.82
N VAL A 256 4.56 -3.52 -17.10
CA VAL A 256 6.02 -3.59 -17.17
C VAL A 256 6.48 -5.03 -16.98
N GLN A 257 7.76 -5.26 -16.70
CA GLN A 257 8.35 -6.59 -16.57
C GLN A 257 9.31 -6.68 -15.40
N THR A 258 9.60 -7.90 -14.97
CA THR A 258 10.73 -8.20 -14.05
C THR A 258 12.03 -8.39 -14.84
N LEU A 259 13.17 -8.51 -14.12
CA LEU A 259 14.46 -8.90 -14.71
C LEU A 259 14.40 -10.23 -15.49
N GLU A 260 13.49 -11.13 -15.13
CA GLU A 260 13.26 -12.41 -15.84
C GLU A 260 12.10 -12.33 -16.85
N ASN A 261 11.73 -11.12 -17.29
CA ASN A 261 10.70 -10.83 -18.29
C ASN A 261 9.31 -11.40 -17.95
N THR A 262 8.98 -11.43 -16.67
CA THR A 262 7.65 -11.76 -16.16
C THR A 262 6.76 -10.51 -16.17
N PRO A 263 5.50 -10.57 -16.63
CA PRO A 263 4.61 -9.42 -16.62
C PRO A 263 4.29 -8.91 -15.21
N VAL A 264 4.24 -7.60 -15.06
CA VAL A 264 3.90 -6.91 -13.81
C VAL A 264 2.97 -5.75 -14.08
N PHE A 265 1.90 -5.62 -13.30
CA PHE A 265 1.10 -4.41 -13.22
C PHE A 265 1.58 -3.54 -12.07
N ILE A 266 1.85 -2.26 -12.35
CA ILE A 266 2.12 -1.23 -11.33
C ILE A 266 1.04 -0.16 -11.45
N HIS A 267 0.28 0.09 -10.37
CA HIS A 267 -0.82 1.04 -10.46
C HIS A 267 -1.28 1.55 -9.09
N GLY A 268 -1.18 2.85 -8.88
CA GLY A 268 -1.50 3.53 -7.63
C GLY A 268 -0.54 3.19 -6.48
N GLY A 269 -0.48 4.03 -5.47
CA GLY A 269 0.49 3.88 -4.39
C GLY A 269 0.10 4.54 -3.07
N PRO A 270 -1.09 4.25 -2.48
CA PRO A 270 -1.52 4.87 -1.24
C PRO A 270 -0.63 4.43 -0.08
N PHE A 271 -0.36 5.34 0.87
CA PHE A 271 0.39 5.02 2.08
C PHE A 271 -0.41 4.07 3.00
N ALA A 272 0.27 3.07 3.57
CA ALA A 272 -0.35 2.04 4.41
C ALA A 272 -0.58 2.46 5.86
N ASN A 273 -0.05 3.59 6.30
CA ASN A 273 -0.26 4.13 7.64
C ASN A 273 -1.39 5.17 7.71
N ILE A 274 -1.97 5.57 6.59
CA ILE A 274 -3.00 6.60 6.53
C ILE A 274 -4.12 6.26 5.54
N ALA A 275 -3.89 5.30 4.66
CA ALA A 275 -4.83 4.74 3.71
C ALA A 275 -4.67 3.21 3.69
N HIS A 276 -5.30 2.52 2.74
CA HIS A 276 -5.30 1.05 2.69
C HIS A 276 -3.96 0.42 2.23
N GLY A 277 -3.03 1.21 1.68
CA GLY A 277 -1.66 0.76 1.45
C GLY A 277 -1.45 -0.34 0.42
N CYS A 278 -2.35 -0.46 -0.56
CA CYS A 278 -2.33 -1.50 -1.58
C CYS A 278 -2.43 -0.88 -2.98
N ASN A 279 -1.98 -1.60 -4.00
CA ASN A 279 -2.21 -1.20 -5.38
C ASN A 279 -3.71 -1.18 -5.74
N SER A 280 -4.05 -0.73 -6.94
CA SER A 280 -5.45 -0.56 -7.35
C SER A 280 -6.22 -1.89 -7.46
N LEU A 281 -7.53 -1.81 -7.27
CA LEU A 281 -8.45 -2.91 -7.56
C LEU A 281 -8.40 -3.30 -9.03
N LEU A 282 -8.33 -2.31 -9.93
CA LEU A 282 -8.28 -2.54 -11.37
C LEU A 282 -7.08 -3.38 -11.78
N ALA A 283 -5.87 -3.06 -11.29
CA ALA A 283 -4.67 -3.84 -11.57
C ALA A 283 -4.76 -5.26 -11.02
N THR A 284 -5.25 -5.42 -9.79
CA THR A 284 -5.41 -6.75 -9.17
C THR A 284 -6.45 -7.59 -9.91
N LYS A 285 -7.63 -7.03 -10.23
CA LYS A 285 -8.68 -7.74 -10.99
C LYS A 285 -8.22 -8.10 -12.40
N MET A 286 -7.49 -7.20 -13.06
CA MET A 286 -6.93 -7.45 -14.39
C MET A 286 -5.92 -8.59 -14.36
N ALA A 287 -5.01 -8.60 -13.40
CA ALA A 287 -4.06 -9.69 -13.20
C ALA A 287 -4.75 -11.03 -12.94
N LEU A 288 -5.81 -11.04 -12.12
CA LEU A 288 -6.62 -12.24 -11.83
C LEU A 288 -7.31 -12.82 -13.07
N LYS A 289 -7.74 -11.98 -14.01
CA LYS A 289 -8.36 -12.43 -15.28
C LYS A 289 -7.34 -12.93 -16.30
N LEU A 290 -6.07 -12.51 -16.18
CA LEU A 290 -5.03 -12.76 -17.18
C LEU A 290 -4.03 -13.86 -16.78
N SER A 291 -4.01 -14.29 -15.51
CA SER A 291 -3.05 -15.30 -15.02
C SER A 291 -3.68 -16.28 -14.06
N ASP A 292 -3.00 -17.43 -13.86
CA ASP A 292 -3.43 -18.47 -12.92
C ASP A 292 -3.10 -18.10 -11.47
N TYR A 293 -2.03 -17.33 -11.29
CA TYR A 293 -1.56 -16.87 -9.98
C TYR A 293 -1.25 -15.37 -10.01
N VAL A 294 -1.76 -14.65 -9.04
CA VAL A 294 -1.47 -13.23 -8.85
C VAL A 294 -0.76 -13.04 -7.53
N VAL A 295 0.43 -12.45 -7.57
CA VAL A 295 1.18 -12.10 -6.36
C VAL A 295 1.08 -10.61 -6.14
N THR A 296 0.58 -10.20 -4.97
CA THR A 296 0.46 -8.79 -4.60
C THR A 296 0.99 -8.55 -3.20
N GLU A 297 1.25 -7.30 -2.87
CA GLU A 297 1.72 -6.92 -1.55
C GLU A 297 0.84 -5.85 -0.91
N ALA A 298 0.95 -5.76 0.42
CA ALA A 298 0.41 -4.65 1.20
C ALA A 298 1.54 -3.92 1.95
N GLY A 299 1.38 -2.62 2.18
CA GLY A 299 2.41 -1.79 2.78
C GLY A 299 2.71 -2.13 4.25
N PHE A 300 3.96 -1.96 4.69
CA PHE A 300 4.44 -2.28 6.02
C PHE A 300 4.26 -3.76 6.40
N ALA A 301 3.81 -4.05 7.64
CA ALA A 301 3.65 -5.40 8.17
C ALA A 301 2.19 -5.89 8.13
N ALA A 302 1.99 -7.11 8.60
CA ALA A 302 0.69 -7.77 8.56
C ALA A 302 -0.37 -7.05 9.42
N ASP A 303 0.03 -6.43 10.52
CA ASP A 303 -0.83 -5.65 11.40
C ASP A 303 -1.35 -4.33 10.79
N LEU A 304 -0.71 -3.81 9.75
CA LEU A 304 -1.11 -2.59 9.05
C LEU A 304 -1.60 -2.88 7.63
N GLY A 305 -0.68 -3.21 6.72
CA GLY A 305 -1.02 -3.34 5.31
C GLY A 305 -1.89 -4.54 5.00
N ALA A 306 -1.57 -5.74 5.54
CA ALA A 306 -2.37 -6.92 5.26
C ALA A 306 -3.76 -6.85 5.90
N GLU A 307 -3.87 -6.33 7.12
CA GLU A 307 -5.17 -6.06 7.75
C GLU A 307 -6.04 -5.20 6.83
N LYS A 308 -5.52 -4.05 6.34
CA LYS A 308 -6.26 -3.14 5.46
C LYS A 308 -6.53 -3.73 4.09
N PHE A 309 -5.63 -4.55 3.56
CA PHE A 309 -5.88 -5.31 2.34
C PHE A 309 -7.12 -6.20 2.51
N LEU A 310 -7.17 -6.94 3.62
CA LEU A 310 -8.25 -7.88 3.91
C LEU A 310 -9.56 -7.16 4.30
N ASP A 311 -9.52 -6.22 5.25
CA ASP A 311 -10.74 -5.59 5.76
C ASP A 311 -11.28 -4.42 4.91
N ILE A 312 -10.46 -3.83 4.04
CA ILE A 312 -10.87 -2.71 3.16
C ILE A 312 -10.84 -3.14 1.69
N LYS A 313 -9.66 -3.41 1.12
CA LYS A 313 -9.52 -3.64 -0.33
C LYS A 313 -10.24 -4.90 -0.80
N ALA A 314 -9.99 -6.02 -0.16
CA ALA A 314 -10.60 -7.29 -0.54
C ALA A 314 -12.11 -7.27 -0.33
N ARG A 315 -12.57 -6.68 0.77
CA ARG A 315 -14.00 -6.49 1.06
C ARG A 315 -14.70 -5.64 -0.01
N LEU A 316 -14.18 -4.43 -0.27
CA LEU A 316 -14.79 -3.49 -1.24
C LEU A 316 -14.68 -3.99 -2.69
N GLY A 317 -13.62 -4.72 -3.00
CA GLY A 317 -13.37 -5.28 -4.33
C GLY A 317 -13.99 -6.64 -4.59
N ASN A 318 -14.61 -7.28 -3.59
CA ASN A 318 -15.06 -8.68 -3.64
C ASN A 318 -13.94 -9.61 -4.10
N LEU A 319 -12.71 -9.41 -3.56
CA LEU A 319 -11.57 -10.27 -3.84
C LEU A 319 -11.57 -11.46 -2.88
N GLU A 320 -11.14 -12.61 -3.38
CA GLU A 320 -10.99 -13.85 -2.60
C GLU A 320 -9.50 -14.26 -2.50
N PRO A 321 -8.74 -13.73 -1.52
CA PRO A 321 -7.37 -14.18 -1.30
C PRO A 321 -7.32 -15.68 -0.99
N ASN A 322 -6.26 -16.36 -1.47
CA ASN A 322 -6.13 -17.81 -1.31
C ASN A 322 -5.06 -18.20 -0.28
N VAL A 323 -4.06 -17.37 -0.09
CA VAL A 323 -2.95 -17.62 0.84
C VAL A 323 -2.27 -16.30 1.22
N ILE A 324 -1.74 -16.25 2.44
CA ILE A 324 -0.93 -15.14 2.94
C ILE A 324 0.52 -15.62 3.12
N VAL A 325 1.47 -14.90 2.52
CA VAL A 325 2.90 -15.12 2.72
C VAL A 325 3.43 -14.05 3.66
N ILE A 326 3.96 -14.46 4.81
CA ILE A 326 4.60 -13.57 5.79
C ILE A 326 6.11 -13.64 5.62
N VAL A 327 6.71 -12.55 5.17
CA VAL A 327 8.15 -12.42 5.08
C VAL A 327 8.74 -12.17 6.46
N ALA A 328 9.67 -13.01 6.88
CA ALA A 328 10.44 -12.87 8.10
C ALA A 328 11.94 -12.84 7.79
N THR A 329 12.71 -12.10 8.58
CA THR A 329 14.17 -12.07 8.50
C THR A 329 14.79 -12.36 9.84
N VAL A 330 15.93 -13.04 9.85
CA VAL A 330 16.71 -13.31 11.08
C VAL A 330 17.00 -12.00 11.81
N ARG A 331 17.43 -10.97 11.09
CA ARG A 331 17.76 -9.67 11.69
C ARG A 331 16.55 -8.98 12.35
N ALA A 332 15.36 -9.04 11.74
CA ALA A 332 14.17 -8.43 12.35
C ALA A 332 13.77 -9.17 13.61
N LEU A 333 13.82 -10.50 13.62
CA LEU A 333 13.53 -11.29 14.81
C LEU A 333 14.55 -11.02 15.93
N LYS A 334 15.85 -10.94 15.64
CA LYS A 334 16.87 -10.53 16.62
C LYS A 334 16.61 -9.12 17.15
N HIS A 335 16.26 -8.16 16.29
CA HIS A 335 15.90 -6.80 16.70
C HIS A 335 14.71 -6.81 17.67
N HIS A 336 13.66 -7.56 17.36
CA HIS A 336 12.48 -7.71 18.23
C HIS A 336 12.77 -8.46 19.52
N GLY A 337 13.82 -9.27 19.56
CA GLY A 337 14.37 -9.89 20.76
C GLY A 337 15.31 -9.00 21.59
N GLY A 338 15.54 -7.77 21.12
CA GLY A 338 16.35 -6.76 21.83
C GLY A 338 17.83 -6.74 21.45
N ASP A 339 18.22 -7.42 20.37
CA ASP A 339 19.61 -7.40 19.89
C ASP A 339 19.97 -6.05 19.25
N LYS A 340 21.19 -5.63 19.49
CA LYS A 340 21.80 -4.44 18.86
C LYS A 340 22.75 -4.81 17.71
N ASP A 341 23.37 -6.02 17.78
CA ASP A 341 24.18 -6.56 16.71
C ASP A 341 23.38 -7.55 15.86
N LEU A 342 22.84 -7.05 14.77
CA LEU A 342 21.98 -7.84 13.87
C LEU A 342 22.77 -8.70 12.87
N LYS A 343 24.11 -8.61 12.87
CA LYS A 343 24.99 -9.31 11.90
C LYS A 343 25.57 -10.61 12.46
N SER A 344 25.91 -10.66 13.75
CA SER A 344 26.48 -11.84 14.40
C SER A 344 25.40 -12.83 14.79
N GLU A 345 25.69 -14.14 14.74
CA GLU A 345 24.76 -15.18 15.22
C GLU A 345 24.34 -14.94 16.67
N ASN A 346 23.02 -14.99 16.92
CA ASN A 346 22.48 -14.88 18.27
C ASN A 346 21.14 -15.61 18.40
N ILE A 347 21.22 -16.89 18.73
CA ILE A 347 20.07 -17.77 18.89
C ILE A 347 19.14 -17.33 20.05
N GLU A 348 19.70 -16.77 21.13
CA GLU A 348 18.92 -16.36 22.29
C GLU A 348 18.00 -15.19 21.94
N THR A 349 18.52 -14.12 21.36
CA THR A 349 17.72 -12.94 20.98
C THR A 349 16.77 -13.27 19.83
N LEU A 350 17.20 -14.10 18.87
CA LEU A 350 16.32 -14.61 17.80
C LEU A 350 15.11 -15.33 18.42
N THR A 351 15.33 -16.25 19.37
CA THR A 351 14.25 -17.01 20.03
C THR A 351 13.30 -16.08 20.78
N LYS A 352 13.83 -15.08 21.49
CA LYS A 352 13.00 -14.06 22.16
C LYS A 352 12.15 -13.27 21.19
N GLY A 353 12.65 -12.99 19.98
CA GLY A 353 11.94 -12.21 18.96
C GLY A 353 10.87 -12.98 18.19
N LEU A 354 10.85 -14.32 18.27
CA LEU A 354 9.85 -15.16 17.60
C LEU A 354 8.40 -14.81 18.00
N VAL A 355 8.18 -14.24 19.16
CA VAL A 355 6.86 -13.76 19.61
C VAL A 355 6.23 -12.73 18.68
N ASN A 356 7.05 -11.96 17.94
CA ASN A 356 6.56 -11.02 16.92
C ASN A 356 6.01 -11.79 15.71
N LEU A 357 6.76 -12.77 15.22
CA LEU A 357 6.29 -13.66 14.14
C LEU A 357 5.04 -14.42 14.54
N GLU A 358 5.01 -14.97 15.77
CA GLU A 358 3.85 -15.67 16.35
C GLU A 358 2.59 -14.80 16.25
N LYS A 359 2.66 -13.55 16.73
CA LYS A 359 1.50 -12.66 16.71
C LYS A 359 1.04 -12.34 15.27
N HIS A 360 1.95 -12.14 14.33
CA HIS A 360 1.58 -11.92 12.93
C HIS A 360 0.91 -13.14 12.30
N ILE A 361 1.40 -14.35 12.58
CA ILE A 361 0.77 -15.60 12.12
C ILE A 361 -0.65 -15.73 12.69
N GLU A 362 -0.80 -15.62 14.02
CA GLU A 362 -2.10 -15.68 14.68
C GLU A 362 -3.09 -14.66 14.13
N SER A 363 -2.62 -13.43 13.87
CA SER A 363 -3.46 -12.36 13.35
C SER A 363 -3.96 -12.66 11.94
N MET A 364 -3.11 -13.21 11.07
CA MET A 364 -3.50 -13.54 9.69
C MET A 364 -4.39 -14.79 9.61
N GLN A 365 -4.22 -15.75 10.50
CA GLN A 365 -5.09 -16.94 10.57
C GLN A 365 -6.54 -16.61 10.94
N LYS A 366 -6.81 -15.45 11.57
CA LYS A 366 -8.17 -14.97 11.90
C LYS A 366 -9.04 -14.70 10.66
N TYR A 367 -8.43 -14.53 9.50
CA TYR A 367 -9.14 -14.36 8.23
C TYR A 367 -9.51 -15.67 7.53
N ASN A 368 -9.32 -16.82 8.19
CA ASN A 368 -9.55 -18.16 7.62
C ASN A 368 -8.71 -18.47 6.38
N LEU A 369 -7.54 -17.90 6.29
CA LEU A 369 -6.58 -18.11 5.21
C LEU A 369 -5.36 -18.89 5.70
N PRO A 370 -4.80 -19.79 4.88
CA PRO A 370 -3.53 -20.41 5.19
C PRO A 370 -2.40 -19.38 5.16
N VAL A 371 -1.43 -19.58 6.05
CA VAL A 371 -0.23 -18.75 6.16
C VAL A 371 0.99 -19.58 5.79
N VAL A 372 1.88 -18.98 4.99
CA VAL A 372 3.21 -19.50 4.67
C VAL A 372 4.25 -18.49 5.12
N VAL A 373 5.27 -18.91 5.85
CA VAL A 373 6.38 -18.04 6.24
C VAL A 373 7.51 -18.14 5.23
N ALA A 374 7.92 -17.00 4.68
CA ALA A 374 9.06 -16.87 3.79
C ALA A 374 10.24 -16.29 4.57
N ILE A 375 11.27 -17.08 4.81
CA ILE A 375 12.53 -16.62 5.43
C ILE A 375 13.34 -15.93 4.33
N ASN A 376 13.34 -14.61 4.27
CA ASN A 376 14.18 -13.84 3.35
C ASN A 376 15.62 -13.85 3.85
N LYS A 377 16.40 -14.81 3.34
CA LYS A 377 17.75 -15.12 3.79
C LYS A 377 18.76 -14.08 3.32
N PHE A 378 19.58 -13.59 4.24
CA PHE A 378 20.74 -12.75 3.98
C PHE A 378 22.03 -13.54 4.13
N ILE A 379 23.11 -13.03 3.53
CA ILE A 379 24.44 -13.69 3.55
C ILE A 379 25.00 -13.88 4.97
N THR A 380 24.56 -13.07 5.92
CA THR A 380 24.96 -13.14 7.33
C THR A 380 24.19 -14.15 8.15
N ASP A 381 23.08 -14.69 7.63
CA ASP A 381 22.20 -15.57 8.37
C ASP A 381 22.78 -16.98 8.44
N THR A 382 22.86 -17.54 9.64
CA THR A 382 23.41 -18.87 9.84
C THR A 382 22.35 -19.96 9.68
N ASN A 383 22.79 -21.18 9.37
CA ASN A 383 21.88 -22.31 9.28
C ASN A 383 21.21 -22.63 10.63
N ALA A 384 21.91 -22.37 11.75
CA ALA A 384 21.35 -22.56 13.09
C ALA A 384 20.20 -21.59 13.35
N GLU A 385 20.34 -20.31 13.01
CA GLU A 385 19.30 -19.30 13.13
C GLU A 385 18.08 -19.63 12.26
N ILE A 386 18.30 -20.03 11.01
CA ILE A 386 17.25 -20.45 10.08
C ILE A 386 16.50 -21.66 10.62
N GLN A 387 17.20 -22.65 11.20
CA GLN A 387 16.59 -23.84 11.76
C GLN A 387 15.67 -23.53 12.94
N VAL A 388 16.05 -22.58 13.80
CA VAL A 388 15.20 -22.11 14.90
C VAL A 388 13.85 -21.58 14.38
N ILE A 389 13.84 -20.82 13.29
CA ILE A 389 12.60 -20.31 12.69
C ILE A 389 11.78 -21.46 12.11
N LYS A 390 12.43 -22.41 11.42
CA LYS A 390 11.75 -23.59 10.85
C LYS A 390 11.09 -24.45 11.94
N ASP A 391 11.82 -24.73 13.01
CA ASP A 391 11.31 -25.52 14.15
C ASP A 391 10.14 -24.81 14.85
N PHE A 392 10.19 -23.48 14.93
CA PHE A 392 9.11 -22.68 15.48
C PHE A 392 7.84 -22.76 14.60
N CYS A 393 7.99 -22.57 13.28
CA CYS A 393 6.86 -22.68 12.35
C CYS A 393 6.24 -24.09 12.36
N ALA A 394 7.07 -25.13 12.46
CA ALA A 394 6.60 -26.52 12.57
C ALA A 394 5.75 -26.73 13.83
N LYS A 395 6.12 -26.13 14.97
CA LYS A 395 5.31 -26.19 16.21
C LYS A 395 3.97 -25.48 16.08
N MET A 396 3.90 -24.44 15.22
CA MET A 396 2.66 -23.72 14.94
C MET A 396 1.82 -24.34 13.81
N ASP A 397 2.26 -25.45 13.23
CA ASP A 397 1.66 -26.08 12.04
C ASP A 397 1.54 -25.10 10.85
N VAL A 398 2.60 -24.32 10.62
CA VAL A 398 2.70 -23.34 9.54
C VAL A 398 3.80 -23.73 8.58
N GLU A 399 3.49 -23.72 7.29
CA GLU A 399 4.47 -23.98 6.23
C GLU A 399 5.54 -22.87 6.21
N VAL A 400 6.80 -23.25 6.01
CA VAL A 400 7.92 -22.32 5.97
C VAL A 400 8.86 -22.68 4.84
N ALA A 401 9.41 -21.67 4.16
CA ALA A 401 10.38 -21.85 3.09
C ALA A 401 11.55 -20.87 3.22
N ASN A 402 12.75 -21.31 2.86
CA ASN A 402 13.88 -20.40 2.62
C ASN A 402 13.68 -19.67 1.30
N CYS A 403 13.99 -18.38 1.28
CA CYS A 403 13.99 -17.52 0.11
C CYS A 403 15.39 -16.96 -0.15
N GLU A 404 16.01 -17.36 -1.25
CA GLU A 404 17.27 -16.80 -1.75
C GLU A 404 17.06 -15.96 -3.02
N ILE A 405 15.87 -15.35 -3.10
CA ILE A 405 15.35 -14.64 -4.27
C ILE A 405 16.19 -13.39 -4.60
N TRP A 406 16.73 -12.71 -3.58
CA TRP A 406 17.57 -11.53 -3.81
C TRP A 406 18.83 -11.87 -4.62
N GLU A 407 19.45 -13.01 -4.33
CA GLU A 407 20.68 -13.45 -4.98
C GLU A 407 20.43 -14.22 -6.29
N LYS A 408 19.39 -15.09 -6.30
CA LYS A 408 19.17 -16.10 -7.35
C LYS A 408 17.94 -15.83 -8.22
N GLY A 409 17.23 -14.71 -8.01
CA GLY A 409 15.99 -14.45 -8.74
C GLY A 409 14.95 -15.55 -8.53
N GLY A 410 14.18 -15.86 -9.57
CA GLY A 410 13.14 -16.88 -9.51
C GLY A 410 13.60 -18.27 -9.08
N GLU A 411 14.85 -18.65 -9.38
CA GLU A 411 15.42 -19.94 -8.93
C GLU A 411 15.45 -20.04 -7.40
N GLY A 412 15.77 -18.95 -6.71
CA GLY A 412 15.81 -18.90 -5.25
C GLY A 412 14.44 -19.00 -4.57
N GLY A 413 13.35 -19.02 -5.34
CA GLY A 413 11.97 -19.10 -4.84
C GLY A 413 11.31 -20.47 -4.94
N LYS A 414 12.02 -21.51 -5.40
CA LYS A 414 11.43 -22.85 -5.67
C LYS A 414 10.69 -23.42 -4.45
N GLU A 415 11.36 -23.50 -3.30
CA GLU A 415 10.77 -24.02 -2.05
C GLU A 415 9.51 -23.22 -1.67
N LEU A 416 9.53 -21.90 -1.83
CA LEU A 416 8.38 -21.04 -1.52
C LEU A 416 7.20 -21.30 -2.47
N VAL A 417 7.43 -21.49 -3.77
CA VAL A 417 6.37 -21.85 -4.73
C VAL A 417 5.70 -23.16 -4.31
N GLU A 418 6.46 -24.20 -3.99
CA GLU A 418 5.93 -25.49 -3.54
C GLU A 418 5.05 -25.35 -2.28
N LYS A 419 5.51 -24.57 -1.27
CA LYS A 419 4.77 -24.33 -0.05
C LYS A 419 3.48 -23.52 -0.28
N VAL A 420 3.54 -22.51 -1.13
CA VAL A 420 2.39 -21.70 -1.50
C VAL A 420 1.35 -22.52 -2.27
N LEU A 421 1.74 -23.35 -3.21
CA LEU A 421 0.84 -24.25 -3.94
C LEU A 421 0.14 -25.23 -3.00
N ASN A 422 0.88 -25.85 -2.08
CA ASN A 422 0.32 -26.74 -1.07
C ASN A 422 -0.70 -26.03 -0.18
N ALA A 423 -0.40 -24.79 0.23
CA ALA A 423 -1.31 -23.99 1.04
C ALA A 423 -2.59 -23.61 0.28
N ILE A 424 -2.48 -23.25 -0.99
CA ILE A 424 -3.64 -22.99 -1.86
C ILE A 424 -4.51 -24.23 -1.99
N GLU A 425 -3.92 -25.41 -2.25
CA GLU A 425 -4.66 -26.67 -2.37
C GLU A 425 -5.39 -27.02 -1.06
N LYS A 426 -4.75 -26.83 0.09
CA LYS A 426 -5.38 -27.00 1.42
C LYS A 426 -6.57 -26.02 1.59
N ASN A 427 -6.41 -24.76 1.17
CA ASN A 427 -7.48 -23.76 1.25
C ASN A 427 -8.68 -24.11 0.36
N GLU A 428 -8.44 -24.64 -0.83
CA GLU A 428 -9.52 -25.06 -1.74
C GLU A 428 -10.39 -26.18 -1.15
N LYS A 429 -9.76 -27.10 -0.42
CA LYS A 429 -10.41 -28.21 0.26
C LYS A 429 -11.05 -27.81 1.60
N SER A 430 -10.73 -26.63 2.12
CA SER A 430 -11.27 -26.13 3.40
C SER A 430 -12.73 -25.69 3.25
N GLU A 431 -13.54 -25.99 4.23
CA GLU A 431 -14.89 -25.44 4.37
C GLU A 431 -14.87 -23.97 4.79
N LYS A 432 -13.81 -23.56 5.51
CA LYS A 432 -13.61 -22.17 5.93
C LYS A 432 -13.05 -21.37 4.77
N LYS A 433 -13.75 -20.30 4.41
CA LYS A 433 -13.33 -19.35 3.37
C LYS A 433 -12.91 -18.04 4.00
N TYR A 434 -12.17 -17.23 3.24
CA TYR A 434 -11.80 -15.88 3.64
C TYR A 434 -13.02 -15.13 4.20
N THR A 435 -12.80 -14.50 5.34
CA THR A 435 -13.82 -13.69 6.02
C THR A 435 -13.14 -12.45 6.60
N PRO A 436 -13.66 -11.25 6.34
CA PRO A 436 -13.17 -10.04 7.01
C PRO A 436 -13.26 -10.15 8.54
N LEU A 437 -12.40 -9.43 9.24
CA LEU A 437 -12.26 -9.52 10.71
C LEU A 437 -13.54 -9.11 11.45
N TYR A 438 -14.29 -8.15 10.91
CA TYR A 438 -15.47 -7.58 11.57
C TYR A 438 -16.61 -7.35 10.59
N ASP A 439 -17.84 -7.36 11.13
CA ASP A 439 -19.04 -6.97 10.40
C ASP A 439 -19.16 -5.44 10.33
N LEU A 440 -19.65 -4.92 9.20
CA LEU A 440 -19.86 -3.48 9.01
C LEU A 440 -21.02 -2.95 9.86
N ASP A 441 -21.90 -3.81 10.37
CA ASP A 441 -23.00 -3.42 11.25
C ASP A 441 -22.56 -3.09 12.69
N LEU A 442 -21.34 -3.45 13.08
CA LEU A 442 -20.77 -3.00 14.34
C LEU A 442 -20.62 -1.48 14.38
N SER A 443 -20.67 -0.90 15.58
CA SER A 443 -20.34 0.52 15.76
C SER A 443 -18.90 0.81 15.36
N ILE A 444 -18.59 2.06 15.07
CA ILE A 444 -17.23 2.50 14.69
C ILE A 444 -16.24 2.12 15.81
N GLN A 445 -16.61 2.32 17.07
CA GLN A 445 -15.77 1.97 18.22
C GLN A 445 -15.52 0.45 18.29
N GLU A 446 -16.55 -0.38 18.14
CA GLU A 446 -16.40 -1.85 18.16
C GLU A 446 -15.49 -2.36 17.03
N LYS A 447 -15.58 -1.78 15.82
CA LYS A 447 -14.66 -2.12 14.71
C LYS A 447 -13.22 -1.81 15.08
N ILE A 448 -12.96 -0.62 15.62
CA ILE A 448 -11.61 -0.18 16.06
C ILE A 448 -11.10 -1.09 17.19
N GLU A 449 -11.94 -1.37 18.19
CA GLU A 449 -11.59 -2.26 19.31
C GLU A 449 -11.27 -3.67 18.83
N LYS A 450 -12.01 -4.19 17.86
CA LYS A 450 -11.77 -5.53 17.32
C LYS A 450 -10.42 -5.61 16.62
N ILE A 451 -10.06 -4.62 15.81
CA ILE A 451 -8.73 -4.52 15.21
C ILE A 451 -7.65 -4.45 16.30
N ALA A 452 -7.81 -3.56 17.27
CA ALA A 452 -6.84 -3.36 18.34
C ALA A 452 -6.59 -4.64 19.17
N LYS A 453 -7.64 -5.33 19.56
CA LYS A 453 -7.55 -6.56 20.37
C LYS A 453 -7.05 -7.74 19.55
N GLU A 454 -7.65 -7.98 18.39
CA GLU A 454 -7.40 -9.19 17.60
C GLU A 454 -6.10 -9.13 16.80
N ILE A 455 -5.77 -7.97 16.23
CA ILE A 455 -4.58 -7.81 15.38
C ILE A 455 -3.39 -7.30 16.18
N TYR A 456 -3.57 -6.25 17.00
CA TYR A 456 -2.44 -5.66 17.73
C TYR A 456 -2.15 -6.34 19.07
N GLY A 457 -3.14 -7.04 19.65
CA GLY A 457 -3.00 -7.64 20.98
C GLY A 457 -3.17 -6.65 22.12
N ALA A 458 -3.84 -5.52 21.89
CA ALA A 458 -4.16 -4.53 22.90
C ALA A 458 -5.24 -5.02 23.87
N ASP A 459 -5.23 -4.53 25.11
CA ASP A 459 -6.28 -4.81 26.10
C ASP A 459 -7.58 -4.03 25.81
N GLY A 460 -7.49 -2.94 25.03
CA GLY A 460 -8.62 -2.10 24.66
C GLY A 460 -8.20 -0.85 23.93
N VAL A 461 -9.15 0.07 23.77
CA VAL A 461 -8.97 1.34 23.09
C VAL A 461 -9.46 2.49 23.97
N ASP A 462 -8.67 3.54 24.09
CA ASP A 462 -9.06 4.81 24.70
C ASP A 462 -9.36 5.83 23.59
N PHE A 463 -10.51 6.48 23.65
CA PHE A 463 -10.94 7.47 22.67
C PHE A 463 -10.85 8.88 23.25
N ALA A 464 -10.07 9.75 22.64
CA ALA A 464 -10.03 11.17 23.01
C ALA A 464 -11.38 11.86 22.71
N PRO A 465 -11.73 12.95 23.43
CA PRO A 465 -12.98 13.68 23.20
C PRO A 465 -13.21 14.10 21.74
N LYS A 466 -12.14 14.50 21.04
CA LYS A 466 -12.20 14.84 19.60
C LYS A 466 -12.63 13.62 18.76
N ALA A 467 -12.08 12.44 19.02
CA ALA A 467 -12.43 11.22 18.32
C ALA A 467 -13.91 10.86 18.53
N LEU A 468 -14.41 10.94 19.78
CA LEU A 468 -15.82 10.68 20.09
C LEU A 468 -16.76 11.66 19.38
N ASN A 469 -16.41 12.95 19.34
CA ASN A 469 -17.19 13.96 18.62
C ASN A 469 -17.21 13.71 17.10
N ASN A 470 -16.06 13.30 16.52
CA ASN A 470 -16.02 12.92 15.11
C ASN A 470 -16.91 11.71 14.84
N ILE A 471 -16.81 10.65 15.64
CA ILE A 471 -17.60 9.42 15.51
C ILE A 471 -19.09 9.76 15.55
N LYS A 472 -19.53 10.53 16.56
CA LYS A 472 -20.93 10.97 16.68
C LYS A 472 -21.41 11.66 15.40
N LYS A 473 -20.63 12.62 14.90
CA LYS A 473 -20.95 13.35 13.68
C LYS A 473 -21.07 12.45 12.45
N TYR A 474 -20.20 11.45 12.33
CA TYR A 474 -20.24 10.52 11.19
C TYR A 474 -21.42 9.57 11.27
N VAL A 475 -21.77 9.09 12.46
CA VAL A 475 -22.99 8.27 12.68
C VAL A 475 -24.24 9.05 12.31
N GLU A 476 -24.37 10.31 12.77
CA GLU A 476 -25.50 11.20 12.45
C GLU A 476 -25.65 11.47 10.93
N ASN A 477 -24.55 11.35 10.17
CA ASN A 477 -24.54 11.55 8.71
C ASN A 477 -24.54 10.23 7.91
N GLY A 478 -24.73 9.07 8.56
CA GLY A 478 -24.90 7.78 7.90
C GLY A 478 -23.61 7.11 7.44
N TYR A 479 -22.46 7.44 8.05
CA TYR A 479 -21.15 6.84 7.75
C TYR A 479 -20.74 5.74 8.73
N ASP A 480 -21.66 5.25 9.57
CA ASP A 480 -21.40 4.21 10.58
C ASP A 480 -21.08 2.84 9.97
N LYS A 481 -21.54 2.56 8.74
CA LYS A 481 -21.30 1.29 8.03
C LYS A 481 -19.96 1.19 7.28
N LEU A 482 -19.16 2.23 7.31
CA LEU A 482 -17.87 2.22 6.63
C LEU A 482 -16.85 1.34 7.38
N PRO A 483 -15.93 0.65 6.66
CA PRO A 483 -14.78 0.00 7.28
C PRO A 483 -13.81 1.03 7.88
N VAL A 484 -12.94 0.58 8.75
CA VAL A 484 -11.99 1.45 9.47
C VAL A 484 -10.56 1.14 9.08
N CYS A 485 -9.81 2.19 8.79
CA CYS A 485 -8.36 2.19 8.60
C CYS A 485 -7.70 2.75 9.87
N VAL A 486 -7.09 1.90 10.70
CA VAL A 486 -6.34 2.38 11.87
C VAL A 486 -4.96 2.86 11.42
N SER A 487 -4.68 4.12 11.73
CA SER A 487 -3.42 4.81 11.41
C SER A 487 -2.55 4.84 12.66
N LYS A 488 -1.47 4.07 12.68
CA LYS A 488 -0.51 3.99 13.81
C LYS A 488 0.93 3.85 13.34
N THR A 489 1.89 3.85 14.27
CA THR A 489 3.29 3.57 13.96
C THR A 489 3.47 2.17 13.35
N GLN A 490 4.34 2.06 12.36
CA GLN A 490 4.72 0.78 11.75
C GLN A 490 5.81 0.02 12.52
N LYS A 491 6.38 0.63 13.57
CA LYS A 491 7.55 0.08 14.29
C LYS A 491 7.19 -0.85 15.45
N SER A 492 5.92 -0.94 15.79
CA SER A 492 5.42 -1.75 16.91
C SER A 492 4.02 -2.24 16.62
N LEU A 493 3.61 -3.33 17.24
CA LEU A 493 2.21 -3.76 17.28
C LEU A 493 1.32 -2.78 18.09
N SER A 494 1.91 -2.03 19.04
CA SER A 494 1.25 -0.96 19.78
C SER A 494 1.30 0.39 19.01
N ASP A 495 0.77 1.45 19.60
CA ASP A 495 0.92 2.83 19.16
C ASP A 495 2.20 3.52 19.70
N ASN A 496 2.99 2.80 20.52
CA ASN A 496 4.29 3.24 21.02
C ASN A 496 5.42 2.56 20.22
N PRO A 497 6.20 3.33 19.42
CA PRO A 497 7.24 2.78 18.55
C PRO A 497 8.42 2.11 19.29
N ASN A 498 8.52 2.29 20.62
CA ASN A 498 9.61 1.72 21.43
C ASN A 498 9.28 0.35 22.02
N LEU A 499 8.05 -0.12 21.91
CA LEU A 499 7.63 -1.44 22.38
C LEU A 499 7.88 -2.47 21.29
N LEU A 500 8.96 -3.25 21.45
CA LEU A 500 9.38 -4.28 20.49
C LEU A 500 8.70 -5.64 20.75
N GLY A 501 8.85 -6.56 19.81
CA GLY A 501 8.37 -7.94 19.96
C GLY A 501 6.85 -8.05 19.95
N ARG A 502 6.29 -8.59 21.01
CA ARG A 502 4.85 -8.74 21.23
C ARG A 502 4.47 -8.05 22.55
N PRO A 503 4.24 -6.73 22.53
CA PRO A 503 3.85 -6.01 23.73
C PRO A 503 2.50 -6.50 24.27
N THR A 504 2.33 -6.42 25.59
CA THR A 504 1.10 -6.78 26.32
C THR A 504 0.79 -5.69 27.36
N GLY A 505 -0.44 -5.66 27.89
CA GLY A 505 -0.81 -4.71 28.92
C GLY A 505 -0.91 -3.27 28.43
N PHE A 506 -1.24 -3.05 27.15
CA PHE A 506 -1.34 -1.72 26.55
C PHE A 506 -2.73 -1.49 25.94
N LYS A 507 -3.07 -0.23 25.80
CA LYS A 507 -4.24 0.22 25.04
C LYS A 507 -3.82 1.07 23.87
N ILE A 508 -4.62 1.08 22.80
CA ILE A 508 -4.46 2.00 21.68
C ILE A 508 -5.23 3.29 21.98
N THR A 509 -4.59 4.44 21.79
CA THR A 509 -5.25 5.74 21.98
C THR A 509 -5.64 6.36 20.63
N ILE A 510 -6.94 6.49 20.37
CA ILE A 510 -7.48 7.15 19.18
C ILE A 510 -7.71 8.63 19.46
N ASN A 511 -6.90 9.48 18.87
CA ASN A 511 -6.93 10.94 19.07
C ASN A 511 -8.01 11.62 18.21
N GLU A 512 -8.23 11.12 17.01
CA GLU A 512 -9.14 11.67 16.01
C GLU A 512 -9.64 10.57 15.08
N VAL A 513 -10.84 10.72 14.56
CA VAL A 513 -11.33 9.91 13.42
C VAL A 513 -11.61 10.85 12.26
N ARG A 514 -11.06 10.53 11.08
CA ARG A 514 -11.27 11.28 9.85
C ARG A 514 -12.15 10.50 8.90
N LEU A 515 -12.91 11.21 8.07
CA LEU A 515 -13.78 10.62 7.05
C LEU A 515 -13.10 10.72 5.68
N SER A 516 -12.95 9.59 5.01
CA SER A 516 -12.62 9.48 3.59
C SER A 516 -13.86 8.99 2.85
N ALA A 517 -14.84 9.88 2.69
CA ALA A 517 -16.19 9.54 2.23
C ALA A 517 -16.20 9.00 0.79
N GLY A 518 -15.42 9.59 -0.09
CA GLY A 518 -15.28 9.13 -1.47
C GLY A 518 -14.54 7.80 -1.59
N ALA A 519 -13.51 7.60 -0.77
CA ALA A 519 -12.79 6.32 -0.71
C ALA A 519 -13.63 5.22 -0.04
N GLY A 520 -14.57 5.59 0.83
CA GLY A 520 -15.48 4.66 1.50
C GLY A 520 -14.88 3.98 2.73
N PHE A 521 -14.10 4.70 3.52
CA PHE A 521 -13.61 4.24 4.83
C PHE A 521 -13.37 5.39 5.82
N LEU A 522 -13.27 5.05 7.10
CA LEU A 522 -12.89 5.95 8.19
C LEU A 522 -11.42 5.74 8.54
N VAL A 523 -10.72 6.81 8.93
CA VAL A 523 -9.33 6.75 9.38
C VAL A 523 -9.26 7.07 10.87
N ALA A 524 -8.98 6.06 11.69
CA ALA A 524 -8.79 6.20 13.14
C ALA A 524 -7.32 6.49 13.45
N MET A 525 -7.03 7.69 13.94
CA MET A 525 -5.67 8.19 14.16
C MET A 525 -5.16 7.81 15.54
N ALA A 526 -4.24 6.86 15.61
CA ALA A 526 -3.56 6.44 16.82
C ALA A 526 -2.15 7.04 16.89
N GLY A 527 -1.96 7.99 17.78
CA GLY A 527 -0.71 8.75 17.89
C GLY A 527 -0.60 9.91 16.90
N THR A 528 0.61 10.46 16.74
CA THR A 528 0.90 11.55 15.80
C THR A 528 1.31 10.97 14.45
N ILE A 529 0.43 11.01 13.50
CA ILE A 529 0.69 10.57 12.12
C ILE A 529 0.91 11.78 11.24
N ILE A 530 2.00 11.74 10.47
CA ILE A 530 2.42 12.83 9.60
C ILE A 530 2.05 12.46 8.17
N ASP A 531 1.13 13.22 7.57
CA ASP A 531 0.70 13.08 6.18
C ASP A 531 1.52 13.93 5.18
N MET A 532 2.44 14.78 5.71
CA MET A 532 3.50 15.43 4.94
C MET A 532 4.85 15.07 5.57
N PRO A 533 5.54 14.03 5.07
CA PRO A 533 6.88 13.68 5.54
C PRO A 533 7.89 14.82 5.31
N GLY A 534 8.93 14.87 6.11
CA GLY A 534 10.08 15.75 5.85
C GLY A 534 11.26 14.93 5.31
N LEU A 535 12.15 15.56 4.58
CA LEU A 535 13.42 14.96 4.22
C LEU A 535 14.24 14.66 5.49
N PRO A 536 14.96 13.52 5.55
CA PRO A 536 15.84 13.17 6.66
C PRO A 536 17.08 14.07 6.68
N ARG A 537 17.91 13.92 7.72
CA ARG A 537 19.17 14.69 7.84
C ARG A 537 20.12 14.45 6.67
N LYS A 538 20.13 13.23 6.13
CA LYS A 538 20.86 12.83 4.91
C LYS A 538 19.86 12.17 3.96
N PRO A 539 19.24 12.93 3.07
CA PRO A 539 18.29 12.37 2.11
C PRO A 539 19.02 11.58 1.01
N ALA A 540 18.31 10.61 0.43
CA ALA A 540 18.81 9.88 -0.74
C ALA A 540 19.16 10.81 -1.92
N ALA A 541 18.50 11.96 -2.00
CA ALA A 541 18.80 13.00 -2.98
C ALA A 541 20.26 13.46 -3.01
N GLU A 542 21.01 13.34 -1.89
CA GLU A 542 22.44 13.67 -1.85
C GLU A 542 23.34 12.63 -2.56
N LEU A 543 22.81 11.43 -2.82
CA LEU A 543 23.53 10.32 -3.43
C LEU A 543 23.14 10.08 -4.88
N ILE A 544 21.96 10.59 -5.29
CA ILE A 544 21.45 10.43 -6.65
C ILE A 544 22.16 11.45 -7.55
N ASP A 545 22.76 10.97 -8.64
CA ASP A 545 23.44 11.80 -9.64
C ASP A 545 23.14 11.33 -11.06
N ILE A 546 23.43 12.16 -12.04
CA ILE A 546 23.24 11.87 -13.47
C ILE A 546 24.50 12.30 -14.24
N ASP A 547 25.01 11.42 -15.08
CA ASP A 547 26.18 11.69 -15.90
C ASP A 547 25.81 12.44 -17.23
N GLU A 548 26.81 12.80 -18.01
CA GLU A 548 26.67 13.49 -19.29
C GLU A 548 25.90 12.68 -20.36
N ASN A 549 25.80 11.37 -20.20
CA ASN A 549 25.06 10.47 -21.08
C ASN A 549 23.62 10.22 -20.58
N GLY A 550 23.23 10.82 -19.46
CA GLY A 550 21.92 10.62 -18.84
C GLY A 550 21.82 9.36 -17.98
N THR A 551 22.94 8.70 -17.63
CA THR A 551 22.96 7.53 -16.77
C THR A 551 22.81 7.96 -15.31
N ILE A 552 21.81 7.41 -14.62
CA ILE A 552 21.53 7.72 -13.22
C ILE A 552 22.33 6.79 -12.31
N SER A 553 22.85 7.33 -11.22
CA SER A 553 23.50 6.60 -10.14
C SER A 553 22.86 6.93 -8.78
N GLY A 554 22.98 6.06 -7.80
CA GLY A 554 22.53 6.31 -6.44
C GLY A 554 21.01 6.22 -6.20
N LEU A 555 20.23 5.89 -7.24
CA LEU A 555 18.77 5.72 -7.14
C LEU A 555 18.37 4.39 -6.51
#